data_e0098235c45da289ab5b4752c0e67d31
#
_entry.id   e0098235c45da289ab5b4752c0e67d31
#
_cell.length_a   1.000
_cell.length_b   1.000
_cell.length_c   1.000
_cell.angle_alpha   90.00
_cell.angle_beta   90.00
_cell.angle_gamma   90.00
#
_symmetry.space_group_name_H-M   'P 1'
#
loop_
_entity.id
_entity.type
_entity.pdbx_description
1 polymer ?
#
loop_
_entity_poly.entity_id
_entity_poly.type
_entity_poly.pdbx_seq_one_letter_code
_entity_poly.pdbx_strand_id
1 'polypeptide(L)'
;MLRKKNSEPAQLPEARQELLGFDSPAAQPGKKDPKQFLKHNWKKITAVVCVAAVAAVVLLPKTSKKDVQASTQYVEAALERRDITNTFSGSGTISAANTYTVKSLVKGTVLTADFEVGDTIEKGTVLYTIDSSDVATSVEKAQLALEQAQRSYDDAADAQYIRSVIGGTVASIKVKTGDYVTAGQEIATVRDDSSLQLTLEFPAADASNFAVGQAAQVVLNGTFETLSGTVQAVAGTDTISSGNLLVRTVTIAVPNNGSLTTAQAASASVNGVSALASARFDYQHQQTVTATTSGTVSAVCVKEGAAVAANTAIVQLSGTELSRQVQSAADSLLNAQLSMSDTEKQMENYTITSPISGTVIQKNVKAGDTVGTDTASSETLCTIYDLSYLEMTLNVDELEILSIKEGQTVTITADAISDRTFTGVVTSVSAAGTTTGGTTTYPVTIRIDDTGDLLPGMNATAEIEVSSAENALTIPNGAVVRGNYVLVTKDSPSAVNAVQDMTAPDGYVYVKITTGTSDNDSIEVTGGLQEGDTIAYDADAAEKQNASDSMEFMVGPGGSGGHGGGNGGPGGGGPGGGF
;
A
#
# COMPACT_ATOMS: atom_id res chain seq x y z
N MET A 1 33.11 -1.74 38.11
CA MET A 1 32.81 -1.41 39.53
C MET A 1 31.35 -0.99 39.63
N LEU A 2 30.55 -1.82 40.33
CA LEU A 2 29.42 -1.50 41.22
C LEU A 2 28.25 -0.69 40.61
N ARG A 3 26.97 -1.04 40.69
CA ARG A 3 26.24 -2.02 41.52
C ARG A 3 24.79 -2.11 40.96
N LYS A 4 24.29 -3.33 40.89
CA LYS A 4 22.86 -3.69 40.77
C LYS A 4 22.03 -3.01 41.87
N LYS A 5 20.77 -2.67 41.56
CA LYS A 5 19.69 -2.83 42.52
C LYS A 5 18.38 -3.20 41.82
N ASN A 6 17.96 -4.42 42.10
CA ASN A 6 16.61 -4.95 41.96
C ASN A 6 15.69 -4.24 42.95
N SER A 7 14.41 -4.10 42.61
CA SER A 7 13.35 -4.25 43.60
C SER A 7 12.06 -4.68 42.90
N GLU A 8 11.58 -5.79 43.40
CA GLU A 8 10.38 -6.57 43.16
C GLU A 8 9.11 -5.87 43.70
N PRO A 9 7.90 -6.44 43.41
CA PRO A 9 6.60 -5.74 43.54
C PRO A 9 5.97 -5.91 44.91
N ALA A 10 5.17 -4.94 45.31
CA ALA A 10 4.39 -4.99 46.54
C ALA A 10 2.92 -5.29 46.25
N GLN A 11 2.45 -6.28 46.96
CA GLN A 11 1.09 -6.81 47.09
C GLN A 11 0.16 -5.86 47.84
N LEU A 12 -1.13 -6.12 47.61
CA LEU A 12 -2.32 -5.63 48.32
C LEU A 12 -2.24 -5.79 49.85
N PRO A 13 -3.12 -5.09 50.57
CA PRO A 13 -3.92 -5.80 51.56
C PRO A 13 -5.41 -5.56 51.53
N GLU A 14 -6.15 -6.68 51.74
CA GLU A 14 -7.52 -6.75 52.26
C GLU A 14 -7.63 -6.18 53.68
N ALA A 15 -8.87 -5.86 54.02
CA ALA A 15 -9.58 -5.89 55.28
C ALA A 15 -10.26 -4.52 55.56
N ARG A 16 -11.44 -4.38 56.08
CA ARG A 16 -12.28 -5.17 56.95
C ARG A 16 -13.59 -4.39 57.16
N GLN A 17 -14.63 -5.13 57.38
CA GLN A 17 -15.95 -4.75 57.94
C GLN A 17 -15.86 -3.86 59.18
N GLU A 18 -16.89 -3.07 59.39
CA GLU A 18 -17.76 -2.97 60.59
C GLU A 18 -18.66 -1.74 60.48
N LEU A 19 -19.99 -1.98 60.47
CA LEU A 19 -20.98 -1.85 61.54
C LEU A 19 -21.41 -0.38 61.90
N LEU A 20 -22.68 -0.23 61.87
CA LEU A 20 -23.64 0.50 62.72
C LEU A 20 -24.74 1.09 61.84
N GLY A 21 -26.04 0.78 61.85
CA GLY A 21 -26.91 0.57 62.99
C GLY A 21 -27.89 1.75 63.10
N PHE A 22 -29.16 1.44 63.32
CA PHE A 22 -30.32 2.33 63.64
C PHE A 22 -31.21 2.69 62.44
N ASP A 23 -32.51 2.63 62.43
CA ASP A 23 -33.57 2.17 63.34
C ASP A 23 -34.86 2.16 62.51
N SER A 24 -35.73 1.26 62.79
CA SER A 24 -37.16 1.29 62.39
C SER A 24 -37.91 2.36 63.18
N PRO A 25 -39.12 2.87 62.80
CA PRO A 25 -40.29 2.03 62.88
C PRO A 25 -41.46 2.39 61.93
N ALA A 26 -42.39 1.52 61.92
CA ALA A 26 -43.85 1.67 61.94
C ALA A 26 -44.62 0.88 60.87
N ALA A 27 -45.43 0.06 61.44
CA ALA A 27 -46.39 -0.91 60.93
C ALA A 27 -47.55 -0.33 60.14
N GLN A 28 -48.10 -1.12 59.23
CA GLN A 28 -49.48 -1.69 59.21
C GLN A 28 -49.90 -2.06 57.77
N PRO A 29 -50.98 -2.83 57.55
CA PRO A 29 -51.30 -4.16 58.03
C PRO A 29 -51.56 -5.19 56.90
N GLY A 30 -51.48 -6.43 57.32
CA GLY A 30 -51.83 -7.69 56.70
C GLY A 30 -52.68 -7.79 55.44
N LYS A 31 -52.13 -8.55 54.52
CA LYS A 31 -52.89 -9.36 53.57
C LYS A 31 -52.54 -10.82 53.83
N LYS A 32 -53.57 -11.59 54.24
CA LYS A 32 -53.49 -13.00 54.57
C LYS A 32 -53.18 -13.85 53.34
N ASP A 33 -52.08 -14.60 53.40
CA ASP A 33 -51.68 -15.57 52.40
C ASP A 33 -52.68 -16.77 52.32
N PRO A 34 -53.16 -17.13 51.13
CA PRO A 34 -54.11 -18.27 50.96
C PRO A 34 -53.45 -19.66 51.08
N LYS A 35 -52.14 -19.73 51.32
CA LYS A 35 -51.42 -21.03 51.36
C LYS A 35 -51.48 -21.78 52.67
N GLN A 36 -52.05 -21.24 53.73
CA GLN A 36 -52.20 -21.93 55.00
C GLN A 36 -53.53 -22.68 55.16
N PHE A 37 -54.51 -22.42 54.28
CA PHE A 37 -55.83 -23.13 54.38
C PHE A 37 -55.82 -24.53 53.75
N LEU A 38 -54.88 -24.82 52.87
CA LEU A 38 -54.83 -26.11 52.16
C LEU A 38 -54.11 -27.22 52.94
N LYS A 39 -53.34 -26.91 53.96
CA LYS A 39 -52.54 -27.95 54.68
C LYS A 39 -53.33 -28.74 55.75
N HIS A 40 -54.46 -28.26 56.22
CA HIS A 40 -55.19 -28.89 57.33
C HIS A 40 -56.29 -29.86 56.87
N ASN A 41 -56.80 -29.79 55.65
CA ASN A 41 -57.90 -30.58 55.15
C ASN A 41 -57.60 -31.56 54.01
N TRP A 42 -56.29 -31.73 53.63
CA TRP A 42 -55.92 -32.56 52.50
C TRP A 42 -56.36 -34.03 52.61
N LYS A 43 -56.34 -34.63 53.82
CA LYS A 43 -56.77 -36.03 54.01
C LYS A 43 -58.27 -36.24 53.81
N LYS A 44 -59.11 -35.20 53.94
CA LYS A 44 -60.57 -35.30 53.69
C LYS A 44 -60.92 -35.06 52.22
N ILE A 45 -60.10 -34.22 51.50
CA ILE A 45 -60.32 -33.97 50.10
C ILE A 45 -59.86 -35.19 49.26
N THR A 46 -58.74 -35.83 49.61
CA THR A 46 -58.27 -37.04 48.91
C THR A 46 -59.24 -38.20 49.06
N ALA A 47 -59.93 -38.38 50.23
CA ALA A 47 -60.91 -39.41 50.40
C ALA A 47 -62.19 -39.24 49.54
N VAL A 48 -62.62 -37.96 49.33
CA VAL A 48 -63.80 -37.67 48.48
C VAL A 48 -63.45 -37.82 46.99
N VAL A 49 -62.25 -37.48 46.57
CA VAL A 49 -61.80 -37.64 45.18
C VAL A 49 -61.60 -39.13 44.84
N CYS A 50 -61.07 -39.91 45.74
CA CYS A 50 -60.97 -41.39 45.54
C CYS A 50 -62.32 -42.12 45.43
N VAL A 51 -63.32 -41.72 46.23
CA VAL A 51 -64.68 -42.32 46.15
C VAL A 51 -65.37 -41.90 44.83
N ALA A 52 -65.19 -40.65 44.39
CA ALA A 52 -65.72 -40.17 43.11
C ALA A 52 -65.00 -40.83 41.88
N ALA A 53 -63.72 -41.09 41.98
CA ALA A 53 -62.98 -41.82 40.95
C ALA A 53 -63.38 -43.30 40.83
N VAL A 54 -63.66 -43.98 41.96
CA VAL A 54 -64.09 -45.34 41.93
C VAL A 54 -65.54 -45.45 41.41
N ALA A 55 -66.44 -44.49 41.75
CA ALA A 55 -67.78 -44.42 41.19
C ALA A 55 -67.82 -44.16 39.68
N ALA A 56 -66.86 -43.30 39.16
CA ALA A 56 -66.72 -43.03 37.74
C ALA A 56 -66.23 -44.25 36.94
N VAL A 57 -65.39 -45.12 37.53
CA VAL A 57 -64.89 -46.34 36.88
C VAL A 57 -65.90 -47.43 36.78
N VAL A 58 -66.92 -47.45 37.72
CA VAL A 58 -67.97 -48.50 37.75
C VAL A 58 -69.21 -48.17 36.89
N LEU A 59 -69.40 -46.87 36.53
CA LEU A 59 -70.53 -46.38 35.73
C LEU A 59 -70.26 -46.10 34.26
N LEU A 60 -69.05 -46.32 33.80
CA LEU A 60 -68.74 -46.17 32.36
C LEU A 60 -69.09 -47.47 31.63
N PRO A 61 -69.97 -47.44 30.62
CA PRO A 61 -70.24 -48.60 29.79
C PRO A 61 -68.97 -49.01 29.07
N LYS A 62 -68.56 -50.26 29.14
CA LYS A 62 -67.54 -50.89 28.34
C LYS A 62 -67.97 -50.79 26.88
N THR A 63 -67.53 -49.67 26.24
CA THR A 63 -67.54 -49.61 24.77
C THR A 63 -66.43 -50.52 24.26
N SER A 64 -66.84 -51.58 23.61
CA SER A 64 -65.97 -52.45 22.84
C SER A 64 -65.06 -51.56 21.92
N LYS A 65 -63.74 -51.75 22.03
CA LYS A 65 -62.81 -51.26 21.03
C LYS A 65 -63.23 -51.83 19.68
N LYS A 66 -63.90 -51.03 18.85
CA LYS A 66 -63.79 -51.19 17.41
C LYS A 66 -62.38 -50.77 17.07
N ASP A 67 -61.57 -51.67 16.60
CA ASP A 67 -60.37 -51.36 15.87
C ASP A 67 -60.80 -50.48 14.67
N VAL A 68 -60.63 -49.17 14.81
CA VAL A 68 -60.64 -48.28 13.68
C VAL A 68 -59.27 -48.52 13.03
N GLN A 69 -59.18 -49.43 12.07
CA GLN A 69 -58.15 -49.39 11.05
C GLN A 69 -58.33 -48.03 10.39
N ALA A 70 -57.46 -47.12 10.73
CA ALA A 70 -57.23 -45.95 9.87
C ALA A 70 -56.85 -46.54 8.53
N SER A 71 -57.73 -46.49 7.55
CA SER A 71 -57.36 -46.76 6.17
C SER A 71 -56.47 -45.65 5.75
N THR A 72 -55.16 -45.88 5.79
CA THR A 72 -54.19 -44.97 5.17
C THR A 72 -54.62 -44.81 3.70
N GLN A 73 -55.01 -43.63 3.33
CA GLN A 73 -55.43 -43.34 1.97
C GLN A 73 -54.16 -43.06 1.16
N TYR A 74 -53.76 -44.03 0.36
CA TYR A 74 -52.62 -43.86 -0.57
C TYR A 74 -53.11 -43.07 -1.79
N VAL A 75 -52.29 -42.03 -2.16
CA VAL A 75 -52.44 -41.29 -3.40
C VAL A 75 -51.46 -41.90 -4.42
N GLU A 76 -51.96 -42.17 -5.59
CA GLU A 76 -51.19 -42.68 -6.70
C GLU A 76 -50.67 -41.51 -7.56
N ALA A 77 -49.39 -41.52 -7.92
CA ALA A 77 -48.76 -40.57 -8.81
C ALA A 77 -47.95 -41.32 -9.86
N ALA A 78 -48.11 -40.88 -11.14
CA ALA A 78 -47.24 -41.36 -12.20
C ALA A 78 -45.90 -40.68 -12.11
N LEU A 79 -44.81 -41.38 -12.47
CA LEU A 79 -43.53 -40.79 -12.61
C LEU A 79 -43.50 -39.83 -13.77
N GLU A 80 -43.02 -38.63 -13.52
CA GLU A 80 -42.88 -37.59 -14.52
C GLU A 80 -41.41 -37.18 -14.69
N ARG A 81 -41.07 -36.76 -15.91
CA ARG A 81 -39.78 -36.17 -16.18
C ARG A 81 -39.89 -34.67 -16.09
N ARG A 82 -39.04 -34.08 -15.27
CA ARG A 82 -38.93 -32.63 -15.14
C ARG A 82 -37.50 -32.22 -14.80
N ASP A 83 -37.23 -30.95 -14.97
CA ASP A 83 -36.01 -30.39 -14.47
C ASP A 83 -36.11 -30.13 -12.97
N ILE A 84 -35.12 -30.56 -12.23
CA ILE A 84 -34.97 -30.32 -10.79
C ILE A 84 -33.75 -29.46 -10.56
N THR A 85 -33.92 -28.40 -9.79
CA THR A 85 -32.84 -27.54 -9.34
C THR A 85 -32.91 -27.40 -7.82
N ASN A 86 -31.83 -27.79 -7.15
CA ASN A 86 -31.66 -27.53 -5.73
C ASN A 86 -30.96 -26.19 -5.55
N THR A 87 -31.61 -25.26 -4.91
CA THR A 87 -31.09 -23.91 -4.66
C THR A 87 -30.96 -23.66 -3.16
N PHE A 88 -29.87 -23.03 -2.79
CA PHE A 88 -29.71 -22.42 -1.47
C PHE A 88 -30.15 -20.96 -1.56
N SER A 89 -31.05 -20.53 -0.69
CA SER A 89 -31.52 -19.15 -0.61
C SER A 89 -30.99 -18.45 0.64
N GLY A 90 -30.42 -17.26 0.45
CA GLY A 90 -29.91 -16.45 1.56
C GLY A 90 -30.01 -14.96 1.27
N SER A 91 -30.12 -14.15 2.32
CA SER A 91 -30.15 -12.69 2.19
C SER A 91 -28.81 -12.07 2.55
N GLY A 92 -28.47 -10.98 1.90
CA GLY A 92 -27.25 -10.22 2.16
C GLY A 92 -27.36 -8.78 1.70
N THR A 93 -26.30 -8.04 1.91
CA THR A 93 -26.21 -6.64 1.49
C THR A 93 -25.23 -6.51 0.34
N ILE A 94 -25.63 -5.76 -0.67
CA ILE A 94 -24.78 -5.44 -1.83
C ILE A 94 -23.73 -4.43 -1.43
N SER A 95 -22.49 -4.64 -1.81
CA SER A 95 -21.34 -3.77 -1.58
C SER A 95 -20.63 -3.45 -2.89
N ALA A 96 -19.85 -2.37 -2.89
CA ALA A 96 -18.98 -2.03 -4.01
C ALA A 96 -17.81 -3.02 -4.11
N ALA A 97 -17.28 -3.21 -5.31
CA ALA A 97 -16.08 -4.03 -5.57
C ALA A 97 -14.91 -3.64 -4.68
N ASN A 98 -14.66 -2.35 -4.57
CA ASN A 98 -13.70 -1.76 -3.66
C ASN A 98 -14.23 -0.45 -3.07
N THR A 99 -13.91 -0.22 -1.81
CA THR A 99 -14.19 1.03 -1.12
C THR A 99 -12.89 1.64 -0.64
N TYR A 100 -12.62 2.87 -1.04
CA TYR A 100 -11.45 3.58 -0.57
C TYR A 100 -11.82 4.88 0.12
N THR A 101 -11.37 4.98 1.36
CA THR A 101 -11.51 6.18 2.18
C THR A 101 -10.22 6.99 2.11
N VAL A 102 -10.28 8.12 1.43
CA VAL A 102 -9.16 9.06 1.29
C VAL A 102 -8.97 9.83 2.59
N LYS A 103 -7.74 9.84 3.08
CA LYS A 103 -7.37 10.51 4.33
C LYS A 103 -6.16 11.40 4.10
N SER A 104 -6.04 12.49 4.87
CA SER A 104 -4.83 13.31 4.85
C SER A 104 -3.74 12.69 5.72
N LEU A 105 -2.53 12.67 5.21
CA LEU A 105 -1.32 12.31 5.94
C LEU A 105 -0.59 13.54 6.49
N VAL A 106 -1.00 14.73 6.05
CA VAL A 106 -0.36 16.01 6.39
C VAL A 106 -1.39 17.00 6.92
N LYS A 107 -0.90 17.96 7.67
CA LYS A 107 -1.70 19.09 8.15
C LYS A 107 -1.53 20.27 7.21
N GLY A 108 -2.63 20.95 6.89
CA GLY A 108 -2.58 22.16 6.07
C GLY A 108 -3.96 22.62 5.62
N THR A 109 -3.99 23.72 4.89
CA THR A 109 -5.19 24.25 4.26
C THR A 109 -5.34 23.65 2.87
N VAL A 110 -6.52 23.15 2.53
CA VAL A 110 -6.85 22.63 1.22
C VAL A 110 -6.96 23.78 0.23
N LEU A 111 -6.14 23.78 -0.80
CA LEU A 111 -6.13 24.79 -1.86
C LEU A 111 -7.16 24.47 -2.93
N THR A 112 -7.20 23.21 -3.40
CA THR A 112 -8.13 22.76 -4.44
C THR A 112 -8.82 21.44 -4.07
N ALA A 113 -10.07 21.29 -4.52
CA ALA A 113 -10.88 20.07 -4.40
C ALA A 113 -11.88 20.08 -5.58
N ASP A 114 -11.38 19.91 -6.81
CA ASP A 114 -12.09 20.21 -8.05
C ASP A 114 -12.92 19.02 -8.57
N PHE A 115 -13.61 18.32 -7.67
CA PHE A 115 -14.51 17.22 -7.98
C PHE A 115 -15.76 17.31 -7.08
N GLU A 116 -16.83 16.65 -7.48
CA GLU A 116 -18.09 16.62 -6.71
C GLU A 116 -18.55 15.19 -6.43
N VAL A 117 -19.53 15.06 -5.53
CA VAL A 117 -20.17 13.77 -5.24
C VAL A 117 -20.93 13.32 -6.50
N GLY A 118 -20.70 12.08 -6.94
CA GLY A 118 -21.23 11.50 -8.17
C GLY A 118 -20.25 11.52 -9.34
N ASP A 119 -19.13 12.22 -9.25
CA ASP A 119 -18.12 12.23 -10.30
C ASP A 119 -17.38 10.89 -10.39
N THR A 120 -17.12 10.46 -11.62
CA THR A 120 -16.28 9.30 -11.89
C THR A 120 -14.83 9.75 -12.03
N ILE A 121 -13.95 9.14 -11.26
CA ILE A 121 -12.54 9.50 -11.15
C ILE A 121 -11.67 8.33 -11.57
N GLU A 122 -10.61 8.59 -12.32
CA GLU A 122 -9.60 7.60 -12.67
C GLU A 122 -8.52 7.51 -11.61
N LYS A 123 -7.90 6.35 -11.48
CA LYS A 123 -6.73 6.15 -10.61
C LYS A 123 -5.62 7.12 -10.98
N GLY A 124 -5.07 7.82 -9.98
CA GLY A 124 -4.01 8.81 -10.13
C GLY A 124 -4.50 10.25 -10.33
N THR A 125 -5.82 10.46 -10.50
CA THR A 125 -6.40 11.80 -10.57
C THR A 125 -6.17 12.56 -9.26
N VAL A 126 -5.75 13.82 -9.34
CA VAL A 126 -5.57 14.68 -8.18
C VAL A 126 -6.95 15.04 -7.60
N LEU A 127 -7.14 14.70 -6.33
CA LEU A 127 -8.36 14.99 -5.57
C LEU A 127 -8.23 16.28 -4.77
N TYR A 128 -7.13 16.39 -4.05
CA TYR A 128 -6.86 17.54 -3.18
C TYR A 128 -5.43 18.02 -3.35
N THR A 129 -5.25 19.33 -3.37
CA THR A 129 -3.96 19.96 -3.12
C THR A 129 -4.02 20.70 -1.78
N ILE A 130 -3.03 20.45 -0.94
CA ILE A 130 -2.89 21.08 0.39
C ILE A 130 -1.76 22.10 0.28
N ASP A 131 -1.85 23.19 1.01
CA ASP A 131 -0.80 24.22 1.06
C ASP A 131 0.52 23.62 1.55
N SER A 132 1.50 23.58 0.64
CA SER A 132 2.82 23.01 0.84
C SER A 132 3.93 24.07 0.97
N SER A 133 3.58 25.35 1.18
CA SER A 133 4.54 26.47 1.19
C SER A 133 5.68 26.27 2.20
N ASP A 134 5.37 25.73 3.38
CA ASP A 134 6.38 25.43 4.40
C ASP A 134 7.32 24.30 3.98
N VAL A 135 6.79 23.26 3.33
CA VAL A 135 7.59 22.12 2.84
C VAL A 135 8.36 22.50 1.60
N ALA A 136 7.81 23.32 0.71
CA ALA A 136 8.52 23.85 -0.45
C ALA A 136 9.81 24.58 -0.04
N THR A 137 9.76 25.39 1.02
CA THR A 137 10.95 26.00 1.62
C THR A 137 11.94 24.97 2.17
N SER A 138 11.44 23.85 2.69
CA SER A 138 12.29 22.76 3.20
C SER A 138 12.95 21.99 2.06
N VAL A 139 12.25 21.78 0.94
CA VAL A 139 12.81 21.21 -0.31
C VAL A 139 13.95 22.08 -0.83
N GLU A 140 13.76 23.41 -0.91
CA GLU A 140 14.80 24.34 -1.35
C GLU A 140 16.06 24.28 -0.44
N LYS A 141 15.87 24.22 0.87
CA LYS A 141 16.98 24.05 1.82
C LYS A 141 17.70 22.73 1.65
N ALA A 142 16.96 21.63 1.45
CA ALA A 142 17.53 20.31 1.24
C ALA A 142 18.31 20.26 -0.08
N GLN A 143 17.80 20.90 -1.14
CA GLN A 143 18.50 21.03 -2.42
C GLN A 143 19.81 21.80 -2.27
N LEU A 144 19.80 22.94 -1.56
CA LEU A 144 21.01 23.72 -1.29
C LEU A 144 22.04 22.90 -0.50
N ALA A 145 21.59 22.13 0.50
CA ALA A 145 22.46 21.24 1.27
C ALA A 145 23.07 20.13 0.40
N LEU A 146 22.28 19.56 -0.52
CA LEU A 146 22.75 18.57 -1.49
C LEU A 146 23.84 19.15 -2.40
N GLU A 147 23.61 20.34 -2.99
CA GLU A 147 24.59 21.00 -3.81
C GLU A 147 25.90 21.32 -3.05
N GLN A 148 25.77 21.72 -1.78
CA GLN A 148 26.94 21.98 -0.94
C GLN A 148 27.73 20.71 -0.66
N ALA A 149 27.03 19.60 -0.35
CA ALA A 149 27.66 18.30 -0.11
C ALA A 149 28.32 17.76 -1.39
N GLN A 150 27.67 17.95 -2.56
CA GLN A 150 28.25 17.59 -3.86
C GLN A 150 29.55 18.34 -4.12
N ARG A 151 29.57 19.68 -3.96
CA ARG A 151 30.79 20.47 -4.09
C ARG A 151 31.91 20.00 -3.16
N SER A 152 31.55 19.70 -1.89
CA SER A 152 32.53 19.20 -0.92
C SER A 152 33.11 17.85 -1.30
N TYR A 153 32.28 16.97 -1.91
CA TYR A 153 32.75 15.69 -2.44
C TYR A 153 33.67 15.87 -3.63
N ASP A 154 33.29 16.73 -4.58
CA ASP A 154 34.10 17.03 -5.77
C ASP A 154 35.45 17.62 -5.37
N ASP A 155 35.45 18.57 -4.43
CA ASP A 155 36.69 19.19 -3.90
C ASP A 155 37.58 18.13 -3.20
N ALA A 156 36.98 17.23 -2.39
CA ALA A 156 37.75 16.17 -1.74
C ALA A 156 38.30 15.14 -2.74
N ALA A 157 37.52 14.82 -3.77
CA ALA A 157 37.96 13.92 -4.84
C ALA A 157 39.05 14.57 -5.69
N ASP A 158 38.90 15.86 -6.02
CA ASP A 158 39.90 16.63 -6.77
C ASP A 158 41.18 16.84 -5.97
N ALA A 159 41.13 16.91 -4.66
CA ALA A 159 42.32 17.01 -3.81
C ALA A 159 43.30 15.83 -3.96
N GLN A 160 42.81 14.69 -4.51
CA GLN A 160 43.68 13.57 -4.88
C GLN A 160 44.54 13.83 -6.11
N TYR A 161 44.23 14.85 -6.91
CA TYR A 161 44.93 15.17 -8.15
C TYR A 161 45.70 16.48 -8.00
N ILE A 162 46.99 16.44 -8.32
CA ILE A 162 47.79 17.64 -8.50
C ILE A 162 47.70 18.01 -9.96
N ARG A 163 47.17 19.19 -10.23
CA ARG A 163 46.84 19.65 -11.58
C ARG A 163 47.75 20.77 -12.04
N SER A 164 47.93 20.86 -13.35
CA SER A 164 48.64 21.99 -13.95
C SER A 164 47.86 23.29 -13.82
N VAL A 165 48.49 24.37 -13.42
CA VAL A 165 47.89 25.71 -13.34
C VAL A 165 47.80 26.37 -14.72
N ILE A 166 48.77 26.09 -15.61
CA ILE A 166 48.84 26.65 -16.95
C ILE A 166 48.83 25.55 -18.02
N GLY A 167 48.39 25.89 -19.22
CA GLY A 167 48.63 25.06 -20.41
C GLY A 167 50.07 25.20 -20.88
N GLY A 168 50.59 24.14 -21.51
CA GLY A 168 51.96 24.16 -22.04
C GLY A 168 52.55 22.75 -22.10
N THR A 169 53.85 22.67 -22.13
CA THR A 169 54.61 21.40 -22.16
C THR A 169 55.21 21.09 -20.79
N VAL A 170 55.07 19.84 -20.35
CA VAL A 170 55.69 19.35 -19.09
C VAL A 170 57.21 19.33 -19.26
N ALA A 171 57.89 20.25 -18.62
CA ALA A 171 59.35 20.39 -18.75
C ALA A 171 60.10 19.33 -17.92
N SER A 172 59.64 19.03 -16.72
CA SER A 172 60.20 18.01 -15.83
C SER A 172 59.20 17.51 -14.84
N ILE A 173 59.36 16.25 -14.39
CA ILE A 173 58.59 15.64 -13.34
C ILE A 173 59.57 15.16 -12.27
N LYS A 174 59.46 15.69 -11.05
CA LYS A 174 60.42 15.44 -9.95
C LYS A 174 60.04 14.27 -9.02
N VAL A 175 58.92 13.63 -9.29
CA VAL A 175 58.39 12.54 -8.48
C VAL A 175 58.07 11.29 -9.29
N LYS A 176 58.06 10.13 -8.65
CA LYS A 176 57.74 8.82 -9.23
C LYS A 176 56.61 8.16 -8.45
N THR A 177 55.95 7.20 -9.07
CA THR A 177 54.96 6.35 -8.38
C THR A 177 55.61 5.67 -7.18
N GLY A 178 54.98 5.78 -6.02
CA GLY A 178 55.45 5.28 -4.73
C GLY A 178 56.13 6.32 -3.86
N ASP A 179 56.52 7.49 -4.39
CA ASP A 179 57.15 8.58 -3.61
C ASP A 179 56.13 9.22 -2.67
N TYR A 180 56.55 9.55 -1.45
CA TYR A 180 55.76 10.35 -0.53
C TYR A 180 56.06 11.83 -0.74
N VAL A 181 55.02 12.63 -0.91
CA VAL A 181 55.11 14.07 -1.11
C VAL A 181 54.42 14.83 0.01
N THR A 182 54.93 15.99 0.35
CA THR A 182 54.38 16.91 1.34
C THR A 182 53.74 18.13 0.66
N ALA A 183 52.75 18.74 1.30
CA ALA A 183 52.15 19.97 0.80
C ALA A 183 53.24 21.04 0.60
N GLY A 184 53.18 21.76 -0.55
CA GLY A 184 54.21 22.74 -0.96
C GLY A 184 55.41 22.16 -1.71
N GLN A 185 55.56 20.82 -1.76
CA GLN A 185 56.67 20.17 -2.47
C GLN A 185 56.48 20.34 -3.98
N GLU A 186 57.54 20.64 -4.70
CA GLU A 186 57.58 20.74 -6.14
C GLU A 186 57.41 19.36 -6.80
N ILE A 187 56.45 19.24 -7.71
CA ILE A 187 56.03 17.99 -8.39
C ILE A 187 56.51 18.00 -9.85
N ALA A 188 56.22 19.08 -10.54
CA ALA A 188 56.54 19.21 -11.95
C ALA A 188 56.72 20.68 -12.33
N THR A 189 57.34 20.91 -13.45
CA THR A 189 57.41 22.24 -14.09
C THR A 189 56.69 22.17 -15.43
N VAL A 190 55.73 23.08 -15.63
CA VAL A 190 55.03 23.25 -16.92
C VAL A 190 55.42 24.61 -17.49
N ARG A 191 55.70 24.62 -18.75
CA ARG A 191 56.08 25.85 -19.47
C ARG A 191 55.28 25.99 -20.75
N ASP A 192 54.94 27.22 -21.07
CA ASP A 192 54.34 27.56 -22.36
C ASP A 192 55.44 27.72 -23.41
N ASP A 193 55.56 26.73 -24.28
CA ASP A 193 56.50 26.69 -25.38
C ASP A 193 55.92 27.31 -26.68
N SER A 194 54.63 27.71 -26.66
CA SER A 194 53.98 28.27 -27.88
C SER A 194 54.54 29.62 -28.32
N SER A 195 55.06 30.36 -27.39
CA SER A 195 55.79 31.59 -27.66
C SER A 195 56.93 31.78 -26.67
N LEU A 196 58.02 32.34 -27.13
CA LEU A 196 59.15 32.74 -26.29
C LEU A 196 59.21 34.26 -26.20
N GLN A 197 59.71 34.75 -25.07
CA GLN A 197 59.93 36.18 -24.88
C GLN A 197 61.37 36.48 -25.02
N LEU A 198 61.63 37.64 -25.61
CA LEU A 198 62.94 38.20 -25.76
C LEU A 198 62.96 39.59 -25.10
N THR A 199 63.74 39.71 -24.04
CA THR A 199 63.85 40.98 -23.30
C THR A 199 65.11 41.70 -23.71
N LEU A 200 64.96 42.85 -24.31
CA LEU A 200 66.02 43.61 -24.95
C LEU A 200 66.04 45.07 -24.48
N GLU A 201 67.22 45.67 -24.49
CA GLU A 201 67.41 47.09 -24.20
C GLU A 201 67.45 47.90 -25.50
N PHE A 202 66.64 48.95 -25.57
CA PHE A 202 66.59 49.91 -26.65
C PHE A 202 66.96 51.33 -26.15
N PRO A 203 67.46 52.22 -26.99
CA PRO A 203 67.65 53.62 -26.60
C PRO A 203 66.33 54.18 -26.02
N ALA A 204 66.38 54.80 -24.85
CA ALA A 204 65.21 55.28 -24.15
C ALA A 204 64.37 56.29 -24.97
N ALA A 205 64.99 57.13 -25.69
CA ALA A 205 64.32 58.15 -26.55
C ALA A 205 63.42 57.51 -27.60
N ASP A 206 63.85 56.41 -28.21
CA ASP A 206 63.11 55.71 -29.25
C ASP A 206 62.08 54.78 -28.66
N ALA A 207 62.48 54.03 -27.61
CA ALA A 207 61.63 53.07 -26.95
C ALA A 207 60.42 53.71 -26.25
N SER A 208 60.49 55.00 -25.91
CA SER A 208 59.35 55.75 -25.38
C SER A 208 58.16 55.83 -26.35
N ASN A 209 58.39 55.65 -27.65
CA ASN A 209 57.39 55.68 -28.71
C ASN A 209 56.88 54.28 -29.11
N PHE A 210 57.39 53.20 -28.46
CA PHE A 210 56.92 51.86 -28.75
C PHE A 210 55.61 51.58 -28.01
N ALA A 211 54.72 50.90 -28.73
CA ALA A 211 53.39 50.49 -28.17
C ALA A 211 53.30 48.97 -28.04
N VAL A 212 52.62 48.56 -27.02
CA VAL A 212 52.22 47.12 -26.84
C VAL A 212 51.39 46.70 -28.05
N GLY A 213 51.66 45.51 -28.59
CA GLY A 213 51.02 44.98 -29.81
C GLY A 213 51.76 45.40 -31.13
N GLN A 214 52.81 46.22 -31.08
CA GLN A 214 53.58 46.65 -32.22
C GLN A 214 54.41 45.48 -32.75
N ALA A 215 54.53 45.40 -34.11
CA ALA A 215 55.35 44.38 -34.74
C ALA A 215 56.84 44.63 -34.50
N ALA A 216 57.59 43.60 -34.22
CA ALA A 216 59.05 43.59 -34.10
C ALA A 216 59.62 42.56 -35.06
N GLN A 217 60.79 42.92 -35.64
CA GLN A 217 61.57 42.01 -36.44
C GLN A 217 62.71 41.46 -35.58
N VAL A 218 62.71 40.14 -35.38
CA VAL A 218 63.69 39.44 -34.52
C VAL A 218 64.66 38.67 -35.41
N VAL A 219 65.97 38.87 -35.23
CA VAL A 219 66.99 38.18 -35.97
C VAL A 219 67.81 37.28 -35.07
N LEU A 220 67.84 35.98 -35.41
CA LEU A 220 68.56 34.96 -34.65
C LEU A 220 70.08 35.13 -34.85
N ASN A 221 70.81 35.06 -33.74
CA ASN A 221 72.27 35.10 -33.79
C ASN A 221 72.81 33.78 -34.38
N GLY A 222 73.71 33.88 -35.37
CA GLY A 222 74.35 32.74 -36.00
C GLY A 222 73.71 32.26 -37.29
N THR A 223 72.39 32.16 -37.36
CA THR A 223 71.64 31.76 -38.59
C THR A 223 71.20 32.96 -39.40
N PHE A 224 71.09 34.14 -38.79
CA PHE A 224 70.53 35.38 -39.34
C PHE A 224 69.10 35.22 -39.89
N GLU A 225 68.38 34.18 -39.41
CA GLU A 225 66.96 33.98 -39.72
C GLU A 225 66.14 35.11 -39.08
N THR A 226 65.20 35.64 -39.86
CA THR A 226 64.31 36.70 -39.39
C THR A 226 62.96 36.15 -39.01
N LEU A 227 62.56 36.44 -37.79
CA LEU A 227 61.27 36.01 -37.20
C LEU A 227 60.39 37.23 -36.92
N SER A 228 59.13 37.07 -37.01
CA SER A 228 58.15 38.08 -36.58
C SER A 228 57.91 38.00 -35.10
N GLY A 229 58.06 39.09 -34.37
CA GLY A 229 57.72 39.25 -32.97
C GLY A 229 56.69 40.35 -32.77
N THR A 230 56.13 40.40 -31.55
CA THR A 230 55.20 41.46 -31.14
C THR A 230 55.68 42.04 -29.81
N VAL A 231 55.70 43.32 -29.67
CA VAL A 231 56.02 44.02 -28.42
C VAL A 231 54.95 43.69 -27.40
N GLN A 232 55.34 42.99 -26.32
CA GLN A 232 54.47 42.59 -25.27
C GLN A 232 54.45 43.58 -24.12
N ALA A 233 55.59 44.11 -23.78
CA ALA A 233 55.75 45.12 -22.75
C ALA A 233 56.87 46.09 -23.04
N VAL A 234 56.67 47.31 -22.62
CA VAL A 234 57.72 48.38 -22.64
C VAL A 234 57.83 48.83 -21.17
N ALA A 235 59.05 48.80 -20.62
CA ALA A 235 59.29 49.26 -19.27
C ALA A 235 58.88 50.74 -19.08
N GLY A 236 58.19 51.04 -17.97
CA GLY A 236 57.76 52.42 -17.68
C GLY A 236 58.89 53.36 -17.22
N THR A 237 60.07 52.82 -16.92
CA THR A 237 61.20 53.53 -16.38
C THR A 237 62.47 53.31 -17.24
N ASP A 238 63.26 54.35 -17.39
CA ASP A 238 64.51 54.24 -18.03
C ASP A 238 65.62 53.82 -17.05
N THR A 239 66.56 53.04 -17.51
CA THR A 239 67.74 52.57 -16.75
C THR A 239 69.00 52.97 -17.43
N ILE A 240 70.12 53.08 -16.71
CA ILE A 240 71.38 53.34 -17.25
C ILE A 240 72.13 52.04 -17.56
N SER A 241 72.39 51.76 -18.82
CA SER A 241 73.18 50.61 -19.27
C SER A 241 74.68 50.94 -19.32
N SER A 242 75.50 49.94 -19.67
CA SER A 242 76.92 50.06 -19.80
C SER A 242 77.30 51.20 -20.77
N GLY A 243 78.25 52.09 -20.37
CA GLY A 243 78.63 53.24 -21.16
C GLY A 243 77.80 54.50 -20.91
N ASN A 244 77.01 54.57 -19.83
CA ASN A 244 76.19 55.72 -19.43
C ASN A 244 75.04 56.05 -20.41
N LEU A 245 74.59 55.06 -21.17
CA LEU A 245 73.49 55.18 -22.11
C LEU A 245 72.12 54.96 -21.38
N LEU A 246 71.21 55.89 -21.61
CA LEU A 246 69.83 55.74 -21.07
C LEU A 246 69.06 54.77 -21.96
N VAL A 247 68.58 53.66 -21.36
CA VAL A 247 67.93 52.60 -22.08
C VAL A 247 66.58 52.28 -21.45
N ARG A 248 65.73 51.70 -22.24
CA ARG A 248 64.43 51.16 -21.80
C ARG A 248 64.33 49.72 -22.24
N THR A 249 63.87 48.87 -21.29
CA THR A 249 63.69 47.47 -21.54
C THR A 249 62.38 47.24 -22.28
N VAL A 250 62.45 46.46 -23.36
CA VAL A 250 61.28 46.04 -24.16
C VAL A 250 61.24 44.52 -24.21
N THR A 251 60.09 43.94 -23.87
CA THR A 251 59.83 42.51 -23.98
C THR A 251 59.04 42.23 -25.25
N ILE A 252 59.57 41.36 -26.09
CA ILE A 252 59.02 40.99 -27.41
C ILE A 252 58.64 39.52 -27.34
N ALA A 253 57.38 39.21 -27.62
CA ALA A 253 56.88 37.81 -27.75
C ALA A 253 57.15 37.36 -29.21
N VAL A 254 57.72 36.18 -29.35
CA VAL A 254 58.01 35.53 -30.61
C VAL A 254 57.29 34.16 -30.66
N PRO A 255 56.37 33.96 -31.59
CA PRO A 255 55.70 32.64 -31.76
C PRO A 255 56.75 31.57 -32.03
N ASN A 256 56.63 30.44 -31.34
CA ASN A 256 57.50 29.28 -31.44
C ASN A 256 56.80 28.11 -32.11
N ASN A 257 57.21 27.81 -33.33
CA ASN A 257 56.69 26.60 -34.04
C ASN A 257 57.50 25.34 -33.71
N GLY A 258 58.23 25.35 -32.58
CA GLY A 258 59.04 24.22 -32.10
C GLY A 258 60.51 24.28 -32.48
N SER A 259 60.97 25.33 -33.20
CA SER A 259 62.34 25.50 -33.59
C SER A 259 63.18 26.42 -32.68
N LEU A 260 62.50 27.22 -31.85
CA LEU A 260 63.17 28.11 -30.92
C LEU A 260 63.42 27.48 -29.56
N THR A 261 64.61 27.78 -29.01
CA THR A 261 64.99 27.32 -27.66
C THR A 261 65.59 28.51 -26.85
N THR A 262 65.54 28.40 -25.54
CA THR A 262 66.11 29.39 -24.62
C THR A 262 67.64 29.45 -24.69
N ALA A 263 68.30 28.48 -25.33
CA ALA A 263 69.74 28.51 -25.58
C ALA A 263 70.14 29.47 -26.70
N GLN A 264 69.23 29.81 -27.63
CA GLN A 264 69.42 30.70 -28.74
C GLN A 264 69.37 32.15 -28.26
N ALA A 265 70.16 32.98 -28.90
CA ALA A 265 70.17 34.44 -28.69
C ALA A 265 69.70 35.16 -29.98
N ALA A 266 69.03 36.27 -29.80
CA ALA A 266 68.50 37.05 -30.87
C ALA A 266 68.62 38.55 -30.57
N SER A 267 68.68 39.34 -31.61
CA SER A 267 68.47 40.79 -31.56
C SER A 267 67.13 41.12 -32.17
N ALA A 268 66.59 42.29 -31.90
CA ALA A 268 65.35 42.71 -32.53
C ALA A 268 65.37 44.16 -32.93
N SER A 269 64.54 44.49 -33.92
CA SER A 269 64.26 45.88 -34.29
C SER A 269 62.78 46.17 -34.25
N VAL A 270 62.40 47.35 -33.74
CA VAL A 270 61.03 47.85 -33.68
C VAL A 270 60.97 49.17 -34.36
N ASN A 271 60.13 49.37 -35.38
CA ASN A 271 60.07 50.54 -36.22
C ASN A 271 61.44 50.95 -36.86
N GLY A 272 62.28 49.97 -37.16
CA GLY A 272 63.61 50.25 -37.73
C GLY A 272 64.67 50.61 -36.69
N VAL A 273 64.34 50.74 -35.44
CA VAL A 273 65.28 50.93 -34.32
C VAL A 273 65.75 49.56 -33.82
N SER A 274 67.06 49.34 -33.86
CA SER A 274 67.66 48.09 -33.40
C SER A 274 67.93 48.10 -31.89
N ALA A 275 67.80 46.96 -31.24
CA ALA A 275 68.23 46.77 -29.88
C ALA A 275 69.73 46.94 -29.73
N LEU A 276 70.21 47.38 -28.58
CA LEU A 276 71.61 47.66 -28.32
C LEU A 276 72.45 46.39 -28.18
N ALA A 277 71.84 45.29 -27.75
CA ALA A 277 72.51 44.01 -27.61
C ALA A 277 71.56 42.89 -27.92
N SER A 278 72.04 41.68 -28.17
CA SER A 278 71.24 40.47 -28.27
C SER A 278 71.01 39.87 -26.86
N ALA A 279 69.86 39.25 -26.69
CA ALA A 279 69.52 38.49 -25.49
C ALA A 279 69.11 37.06 -25.83
N ARG A 280 69.10 36.19 -24.84
CA ARG A 280 68.54 34.84 -24.99
C ARG A 280 67.06 34.89 -24.86
N PHE A 281 66.41 33.98 -25.54
CA PHE A 281 64.97 33.74 -25.31
C PHE A 281 64.74 33.21 -23.94
N ASP A 282 63.61 33.54 -23.38
CA ASP A 282 63.05 32.97 -22.12
C ASP A 282 61.63 32.52 -22.38
N TYR A 283 61.13 31.67 -21.50
CA TYR A 283 59.74 31.23 -21.56
C TYR A 283 58.78 32.34 -21.12
N GLN A 284 57.74 32.56 -21.87
CA GLN A 284 56.73 33.56 -21.52
C GLN A 284 56.03 33.22 -20.18
N HIS A 285 55.66 32.00 -20.07
CA HIS A 285 55.04 31.46 -18.83
C HIS A 285 55.72 30.14 -18.48
N GLN A 286 56.23 30.06 -17.28
CA GLN A 286 56.70 28.82 -16.65
C GLN A 286 56.17 28.78 -15.23
N GLN A 287 55.51 27.68 -14.87
CA GLN A 287 54.91 27.50 -13.57
C GLN A 287 55.40 26.20 -12.94
N THR A 288 55.82 26.29 -11.70
CA THR A 288 56.10 25.12 -10.89
C THR A 288 54.77 24.61 -10.30
N VAL A 289 54.46 23.38 -10.59
CA VAL A 289 53.32 22.67 -10.01
C VAL A 289 53.74 22.08 -8.67
N THR A 290 53.11 22.51 -7.59
CA THR A 290 53.40 22.05 -6.23
C THR A 290 52.26 21.19 -5.69
N ALA A 291 52.58 20.27 -4.78
CA ALA A 291 51.59 19.47 -4.09
C ALA A 291 50.69 20.35 -3.21
N THR A 292 49.40 20.29 -3.40
CA THR A 292 48.40 21.00 -2.57
C THR A 292 48.18 20.32 -1.24
N THR A 293 48.39 18.99 -1.18
CA THR A 293 48.22 18.15 0.00
C THR A 293 49.32 17.10 0.08
N SER A 294 49.49 16.48 1.22
CA SER A 294 50.47 15.39 1.45
C SER A 294 49.85 14.03 1.11
N GLY A 295 50.65 13.16 0.51
CA GLY A 295 50.21 11.81 0.16
C GLY A 295 51.29 11.01 -0.57
N THR A 296 50.98 9.78 -0.90
CA THR A 296 51.84 8.93 -1.73
C THR A 296 51.40 9.01 -3.18
N VAL A 297 52.31 9.20 -4.11
CA VAL A 297 52.05 9.21 -5.54
C VAL A 297 51.56 7.83 -5.97
N SER A 298 50.28 7.72 -6.32
CA SER A 298 49.66 6.48 -6.84
C SER A 298 49.88 6.31 -8.34
N ALA A 299 49.86 7.42 -9.08
CA ALA A 299 50.12 7.44 -10.51
C ALA A 299 50.69 8.78 -10.96
N VAL A 300 51.57 8.74 -11.95
CA VAL A 300 51.99 9.88 -12.72
C VAL A 300 51.17 9.85 -14.02
N CYS A 301 50.29 10.86 -14.20
CA CYS A 301 49.28 10.88 -15.25
C CYS A 301 49.82 11.35 -16.61
N VAL A 302 50.95 12.06 -16.62
CA VAL A 302 51.56 12.63 -17.80
C VAL A 302 53.05 12.28 -17.91
N LYS A 303 53.66 12.46 -19.07
CA LYS A 303 55.09 12.23 -19.27
C LYS A 303 55.80 13.56 -19.51
N GLU A 304 57.10 13.59 -19.22
CA GLU A 304 57.94 14.72 -19.63
C GLU A 304 57.87 14.91 -21.16
N GLY A 305 57.79 16.14 -21.59
CA GLY A 305 57.57 16.49 -22.99
C GLY A 305 56.14 16.43 -23.49
N ALA A 306 55.17 15.98 -22.69
CA ALA A 306 53.76 15.98 -23.09
C ALA A 306 53.17 17.39 -23.04
N ALA A 307 52.32 17.71 -24.03
CA ALA A 307 51.51 18.91 -24.01
C ALA A 307 50.29 18.69 -23.07
N VAL A 308 50.03 19.65 -22.22
CA VAL A 308 48.94 19.65 -21.25
C VAL A 308 48.15 20.96 -21.31
N ALA A 309 46.85 20.86 -21.11
CA ALA A 309 46.02 22.06 -20.92
C ALA A 309 46.06 22.50 -19.44
N ALA A 310 45.65 23.72 -19.17
CA ALA A 310 45.41 24.14 -17.79
C ALA A 310 44.38 23.17 -17.12
N ASN A 311 44.55 22.91 -15.85
CA ASN A 311 43.75 21.97 -15.03
C ASN A 311 43.90 20.47 -15.40
N THR A 312 44.90 20.10 -16.23
CA THR A 312 45.21 18.68 -16.48
C THR A 312 45.88 18.05 -15.27
N ALA A 313 45.42 16.86 -14.87
CA ALA A 313 46.02 16.10 -13.77
C ALA A 313 47.46 15.68 -14.15
N ILE A 314 48.43 16.06 -13.35
CA ILE A 314 49.85 15.70 -13.51
C ILE A 314 50.17 14.45 -12.70
N VAL A 315 49.71 14.40 -11.47
CA VAL A 315 49.95 13.31 -10.52
C VAL A 315 48.69 13.02 -9.73
N GLN A 316 48.44 11.75 -9.47
CA GLN A 316 47.40 11.28 -8.52
C GLN A 316 48.07 10.90 -7.22
N LEU A 317 47.51 11.37 -6.12
CA LEU A 317 47.93 11.02 -4.76
C LEU A 317 46.99 10.02 -4.15
N SER A 318 47.50 9.18 -3.29
CA SER A 318 46.77 8.29 -2.39
C SER A 318 47.27 8.47 -0.95
N GLY A 319 46.43 8.16 0.00
CA GLY A 319 46.79 8.20 1.42
C GLY A 319 45.57 7.98 2.28
N THR A 320 45.81 7.46 3.52
CA THR A 320 44.73 7.15 4.46
C THR A 320 43.90 8.41 4.79
N GLU A 321 44.57 9.57 4.88
CA GLU A 321 43.89 10.84 5.18
C GLU A 321 43.00 11.29 4.02
N LEU A 322 43.56 11.30 2.80
CA LEU A 322 42.82 11.63 1.57
C LEU A 322 41.64 10.71 1.38
N SER A 323 41.84 9.39 1.56
CA SER A 323 40.74 8.42 1.44
C SER A 323 39.65 8.63 2.49
N ARG A 324 40.02 8.98 3.74
CA ARG A 324 39.05 9.31 4.78
C ARG A 324 38.29 10.59 4.49
N GLN A 325 38.96 11.59 3.92
CA GLN A 325 38.33 12.85 3.56
C GLN A 325 37.31 12.66 2.43
N VAL A 326 37.67 11.91 1.38
CA VAL A 326 36.74 11.56 0.30
C VAL A 326 35.56 10.72 0.85
N GLN A 327 35.84 9.73 1.70
CA GLN A 327 34.79 8.91 2.29
C GLN A 327 33.83 9.74 3.15
N SER A 328 34.37 10.63 4.00
CA SER A 328 33.53 11.50 4.83
C SER A 328 32.68 12.46 4.00
N ALA A 329 33.22 12.97 2.91
CA ALA A 329 32.47 13.82 1.99
C ALA A 329 31.41 13.02 1.22
N ALA A 330 31.72 11.77 0.81
CA ALA A 330 30.76 10.85 0.19
C ALA A 330 29.61 10.50 1.15
N ASP A 331 29.92 10.22 2.42
CA ASP A 331 28.90 9.94 3.43
C ASP A 331 28.00 11.17 3.68
N SER A 332 28.58 12.37 3.65
CA SER A 332 27.83 13.62 3.77
C SER A 332 26.93 13.87 2.56
N LEU A 333 27.42 13.58 1.35
CA LEU A 333 26.65 13.66 0.12
C LEU A 333 25.46 12.67 0.14
N LEU A 334 25.73 11.43 0.55
CA LEU A 334 24.66 10.42 0.67
C LEU A 334 23.59 10.86 1.66
N ASN A 335 24.00 11.39 2.83
CA ASN A 335 23.04 11.90 3.82
C ASN A 335 22.20 13.07 3.28
N ALA A 336 22.80 13.95 2.51
CA ALA A 336 22.09 15.07 1.87
C ALA A 336 21.11 14.56 0.79
N GLN A 337 21.49 13.54 0.00
CA GLN A 337 20.62 12.89 -0.99
C GLN A 337 19.41 12.22 -0.32
N LEU A 338 19.63 11.49 0.78
CA LEU A 338 18.54 10.87 1.55
C LEU A 338 17.60 11.92 2.13
N SER A 339 18.16 13.00 2.71
CA SER A 339 17.35 14.10 3.25
C SER A 339 16.52 14.81 2.18
N MET A 340 17.07 15.00 1.00
CA MET A 340 16.35 15.56 -0.15
C MET A 340 15.20 14.64 -0.57
N SER A 341 15.47 13.35 -0.76
CA SER A 341 14.46 12.36 -1.11
C SER A 341 13.32 12.26 -0.08
N ASP A 342 13.65 12.33 1.21
CA ASP A 342 12.63 12.29 2.27
C ASP A 342 11.77 13.55 2.27
N THR A 343 12.38 14.72 1.99
CA THR A 343 11.63 15.98 1.91
C THR A 343 10.75 16.04 0.65
N GLU A 344 11.20 15.48 -0.48
CA GLU A 344 10.41 15.33 -1.71
C GLU A 344 9.19 14.43 -1.46
N LYS A 345 9.37 13.26 -0.81
CA LYS A 345 8.26 12.37 -0.43
C LYS A 345 7.27 13.05 0.53
N GLN A 346 7.77 13.88 1.44
CA GLN A 346 6.87 14.68 2.28
C GLN A 346 6.05 15.65 1.44
N MET A 347 6.65 16.28 0.43
CA MET A 347 5.94 17.19 -0.47
C MET A 347 4.88 16.48 -1.31
N GLU A 348 5.13 15.23 -1.75
CA GLU A 348 4.15 14.42 -2.47
C GLU A 348 2.85 14.21 -1.67
N ASN A 349 2.94 14.10 -0.33
CA ASN A 349 1.79 13.93 0.55
C ASN A 349 0.83 15.15 0.56
N TYR A 350 1.26 16.30 0.06
CA TYR A 350 0.43 17.50 -0.09
C TYR A 350 -0.43 17.48 -1.36
N THR A 351 -0.16 16.54 -2.27
CA THR A 351 -0.99 16.27 -3.45
C THR A 351 -1.64 14.91 -3.29
N ILE A 352 -2.92 14.89 -2.93
CA ILE A 352 -3.66 13.66 -2.69
C ILE A 352 -4.31 13.21 -3.99
N THR A 353 -3.96 12.02 -4.44
CA THR A 353 -4.49 11.40 -5.66
C THR A 353 -5.38 10.21 -5.33
N SER A 354 -6.28 9.85 -6.25
CA SER A 354 -7.10 8.65 -6.11
C SER A 354 -6.27 7.38 -6.35
N PRO A 355 -6.25 6.42 -5.41
CA PRO A 355 -5.54 5.15 -5.59
C PRO A 355 -6.33 4.14 -6.42
N ILE A 356 -7.64 4.36 -6.64
CA ILE A 356 -8.53 3.52 -7.43
C ILE A 356 -9.29 4.37 -8.45
N SER A 357 -9.75 3.74 -9.52
CA SER A 357 -10.79 4.32 -10.37
C SER A 357 -12.15 4.02 -9.75
N GLY A 358 -13.09 4.97 -9.81
CA GLY A 358 -14.41 4.78 -9.23
C GLY A 358 -15.22 6.07 -9.14
N THR A 359 -16.34 6.01 -8.44
CA THR A 359 -17.26 7.14 -8.24
C THR A 359 -17.13 7.70 -6.84
N VAL A 360 -17.08 9.01 -6.71
CA VAL A 360 -17.06 9.70 -5.42
C VAL A 360 -18.45 9.62 -4.79
N ILE A 361 -18.52 8.95 -3.64
CA ILE A 361 -19.79 8.79 -2.91
C ILE A 361 -19.94 9.83 -1.80
N GLN A 362 -18.82 10.27 -1.24
CA GLN A 362 -18.84 11.24 -0.15
C GLN A 362 -17.65 12.20 -0.28
N LYS A 363 -17.91 13.50 -0.05
CA LYS A 363 -16.91 14.57 0.01
C LYS A 363 -17.13 15.35 1.30
N ASN A 364 -16.21 15.24 2.23
CA ASN A 364 -16.32 15.87 3.56
C ASN A 364 -15.57 17.18 3.65
N VAL A 365 -14.57 17.38 2.79
CA VAL A 365 -13.64 18.52 2.85
C VAL A 365 -13.69 19.29 1.53
N LYS A 366 -13.64 20.62 1.63
CA LYS A 366 -13.68 21.56 0.51
C LYS A 366 -12.44 22.43 0.48
N ALA A 367 -12.22 23.10 -0.64
CA ALA A 367 -11.20 24.13 -0.74
C ALA A 367 -11.41 25.23 0.34
N GLY A 368 -10.34 25.59 1.04
CA GLY A 368 -10.36 26.53 2.18
C GLY A 368 -10.45 25.85 3.55
N ASP A 369 -10.82 24.58 3.64
CA ASP A 369 -10.84 23.85 4.91
C ASP A 369 -9.43 23.51 5.38
N THR A 370 -9.24 23.36 6.69
CA THR A 370 -7.97 22.91 7.27
C THR A 370 -8.08 21.46 7.70
N VAL A 371 -7.15 20.63 7.24
CA VAL A 371 -7.11 19.20 7.52
C VAL A 371 -5.92 18.81 8.43
N GLY A 372 -6.00 17.65 9.07
CA GLY A 372 -4.91 17.10 9.89
C GLY A 372 -4.74 17.84 11.24
N THR A 373 -5.78 18.47 11.76
CA THR A 373 -5.72 19.24 13.02
C THR A 373 -5.72 18.36 14.26
N ASP A 374 -6.33 17.16 14.18
CA ASP A 374 -6.43 16.22 15.30
C ASP A 374 -5.53 15.00 15.10
N THR A 375 -4.64 14.77 16.05
CA THR A 375 -3.74 13.61 16.08
C THR A 375 -4.43 12.28 16.39
N ALA A 376 -5.72 12.29 16.74
CA ALA A 376 -6.46 11.11 17.19
C ALA A 376 -7.40 10.51 16.14
N SER A 377 -7.79 11.21 15.10
CA SER A 377 -8.63 10.68 14.03
C SER A 377 -8.13 11.19 12.68
N SER A 378 -7.62 10.28 11.86
CA SER A 378 -7.39 10.59 10.45
C SER A 378 -8.72 10.95 9.82
N GLU A 379 -8.93 12.25 9.62
CA GLU A 379 -10.14 12.80 9.01
C GLU A 379 -10.34 12.23 7.62
N THR A 380 -11.52 11.67 7.37
CA THR A 380 -11.90 11.20 6.04
C THR A 380 -12.20 12.40 5.15
N LEU A 381 -11.41 12.57 4.10
CA LEU A 381 -11.57 13.66 3.13
C LEU A 381 -12.69 13.37 2.14
N CYS A 382 -12.65 12.19 1.53
CA CYS A 382 -13.69 11.68 0.64
C CYS A 382 -13.69 10.14 0.64
N THR A 383 -14.77 9.57 0.09
CA THR A 383 -14.90 8.12 -0.10
C THR A 383 -15.21 7.86 -1.57
N ILE A 384 -14.50 6.90 -2.14
CA ILE A 384 -14.61 6.49 -3.55
C ILE A 384 -15.00 5.02 -3.58
N TYR A 385 -16.00 4.69 -4.38
CA TYR A 385 -16.46 3.33 -4.63
C TYR A 385 -16.08 2.90 -6.05
N ASP A 386 -15.47 1.73 -6.14
CA ASP A 386 -15.35 1.03 -7.42
C ASP A 386 -16.66 0.30 -7.70
N LEU A 387 -17.38 0.77 -8.71
CA LEU A 387 -18.67 0.24 -9.14
C LEU A 387 -18.55 -0.57 -10.44
N SER A 388 -17.34 -1.00 -10.82
CA SER A 388 -17.11 -1.81 -12.02
C SER A 388 -17.80 -3.17 -11.96
N TYR A 389 -17.97 -3.70 -10.77
CA TYR A 389 -18.83 -4.82 -10.41
C TYR A 389 -19.30 -4.62 -8.96
N LEU A 390 -20.29 -5.36 -8.56
CA LEU A 390 -20.76 -5.36 -7.17
C LEU A 390 -20.50 -6.71 -6.53
N GLU A 391 -20.42 -6.72 -5.22
CA GLU A 391 -20.29 -7.95 -4.43
C GLU A 391 -21.45 -8.06 -3.45
N MET A 392 -21.85 -9.29 -3.18
CA MET A 392 -22.80 -9.60 -2.13
C MET A 392 -22.20 -10.67 -1.24
N THR A 393 -22.27 -10.47 0.06
CA THR A 393 -21.82 -11.46 1.04
C THR A 393 -23.02 -12.12 1.70
N LEU A 394 -23.09 -13.43 1.61
CA LEU A 394 -24.05 -14.27 2.32
C LEU A 394 -23.37 -14.98 3.48
N ASN A 395 -24.12 -15.16 4.58
CA ASN A 395 -23.71 -16.01 5.67
C ASN A 395 -24.43 -17.36 5.58
N VAL A 396 -23.70 -18.40 5.21
CA VAL A 396 -24.22 -19.75 5.00
C VAL A 396 -23.96 -20.62 6.21
N ASP A 397 -24.94 -21.41 6.63
CA ASP A 397 -24.84 -22.33 7.78
C ASP A 397 -23.84 -23.47 7.53
N GLU A 398 -23.29 -24.02 8.62
CA GLU A 398 -22.33 -25.14 8.60
C GLU A 398 -22.85 -26.38 7.87
N LEU A 399 -24.16 -26.60 7.91
CA LEU A 399 -24.78 -27.79 7.28
C LEU A 399 -24.83 -27.68 5.75
N GLU A 400 -24.86 -26.47 5.22
CA GLU A 400 -25.08 -26.19 3.79
C GLU A 400 -23.81 -25.77 3.06
N ILE A 401 -22.83 -25.21 3.78
CA ILE A 401 -21.59 -24.68 3.17
C ILE A 401 -20.81 -25.71 2.35
N LEU A 402 -20.89 -26.99 2.71
CA LEU A 402 -20.17 -28.04 1.98
C LEU A 402 -20.71 -28.28 0.55
N SER A 403 -21.94 -27.85 0.29
CA SER A 403 -22.59 -27.95 -1.02
C SER A 403 -22.30 -26.74 -1.91
N ILE A 404 -21.83 -25.61 -1.36
CA ILE A 404 -21.53 -24.39 -2.09
C ILE A 404 -20.06 -24.38 -2.52
N LYS A 405 -19.83 -24.05 -3.79
CA LYS A 405 -18.51 -24.04 -4.42
C LYS A 405 -18.31 -22.78 -5.25
N GLU A 406 -17.06 -22.38 -5.39
CA GLU A 406 -16.70 -21.31 -6.31
C GLU A 406 -17.09 -21.67 -7.75
N GLY A 407 -17.60 -20.69 -8.48
CA GLY A 407 -18.06 -20.82 -9.86
C GLY A 407 -19.54 -21.17 -10.02
N GLN A 408 -20.30 -21.41 -8.94
CA GLN A 408 -21.75 -21.63 -9.02
C GLN A 408 -22.48 -20.36 -9.44
N THR A 409 -23.51 -20.54 -10.25
CA THR A 409 -24.41 -19.45 -10.70
C THR A 409 -25.36 -19.07 -9.57
N VAL A 410 -25.62 -17.78 -9.46
CA VAL A 410 -26.49 -17.22 -8.44
C VAL A 410 -27.51 -16.31 -9.09
N THR A 411 -28.79 -16.52 -8.77
CA THR A 411 -29.86 -15.58 -9.13
C THR A 411 -30.07 -14.63 -7.95
N ILE A 412 -30.05 -13.32 -8.23
CA ILE A 412 -30.15 -12.28 -7.20
C ILE A 412 -31.38 -11.45 -7.45
N THR A 413 -32.17 -11.26 -6.41
CA THR A 413 -33.36 -10.40 -6.39
C THR A 413 -33.15 -9.33 -5.33
N ALA A 414 -33.09 -8.06 -5.75
CA ALA A 414 -32.96 -6.95 -4.80
C ALA A 414 -34.34 -6.52 -4.31
N ASP A 415 -34.48 -6.29 -2.99
CA ASP A 415 -35.74 -5.90 -2.37
C ASP A 415 -36.33 -4.60 -2.96
N ALA A 416 -35.45 -3.70 -3.41
CA ALA A 416 -35.81 -2.41 -3.99
C ALA A 416 -36.18 -2.50 -5.49
N ILE A 417 -35.88 -3.64 -6.17
CA ILE A 417 -36.07 -3.82 -7.63
C ILE A 417 -36.70 -5.19 -7.84
N SER A 418 -38.00 -5.31 -7.52
CA SER A 418 -38.72 -6.59 -7.55
C SER A 418 -39.02 -7.15 -8.94
N ASP A 419 -38.94 -6.30 -9.98
CA ASP A 419 -39.34 -6.67 -11.34
C ASP A 419 -38.17 -7.22 -12.20
N ARG A 420 -36.97 -7.27 -11.64
CA ARG A 420 -35.76 -7.71 -12.34
C ARG A 420 -34.90 -8.59 -11.45
N THR A 421 -34.42 -9.68 -12.04
CA THR A 421 -33.39 -10.53 -11.44
C THR A 421 -32.02 -10.23 -12.04
N PHE A 422 -30.99 -10.40 -11.24
CA PHE A 422 -29.60 -10.23 -11.64
C PHE A 422 -28.87 -11.56 -11.51
N THR A 423 -27.83 -11.74 -12.31
CA THR A 423 -27.02 -12.96 -12.25
C THR A 423 -25.69 -12.65 -11.60
N GLY A 424 -25.30 -13.49 -10.63
CA GLY A 424 -24.00 -13.44 -10.01
C GLY A 424 -23.29 -14.79 -10.08
N VAL A 425 -22.05 -14.80 -9.64
CA VAL A 425 -21.23 -16.01 -9.55
C VAL A 425 -20.56 -16.05 -8.18
N VAL A 426 -20.55 -17.22 -7.54
CA VAL A 426 -19.78 -17.43 -6.29
C VAL A 426 -18.29 -17.32 -6.59
N THR A 427 -17.62 -16.32 -6.01
CA THR A 427 -16.18 -16.07 -6.20
C THR A 427 -15.34 -16.58 -5.05
N SER A 428 -15.89 -16.65 -3.85
CA SER A 428 -15.15 -17.11 -2.68
C SER A 428 -16.06 -17.74 -1.63
N VAL A 429 -15.59 -18.85 -1.07
CA VAL A 429 -16.21 -19.52 0.06
C VAL A 429 -15.21 -19.51 1.21
N SER A 430 -15.51 -18.79 2.29
CA SER A 430 -14.59 -18.67 3.41
C SER A 430 -14.43 -19.99 4.16
N ALA A 431 -13.20 -20.40 4.41
CA ALA A 431 -12.89 -21.53 5.29
C ALA A 431 -12.99 -21.18 6.79
N ALA A 432 -13.14 -19.88 7.13
CA ALA A 432 -13.25 -19.40 8.50
C ALA A 432 -14.70 -19.06 8.82
N GLY A 433 -15.34 -19.86 9.69
CA GLY A 433 -16.67 -19.61 10.19
C GLY A 433 -16.69 -18.62 11.35
N THR A 434 -17.80 -17.90 11.48
CA THR A 434 -18.09 -17.01 12.61
C THR A 434 -19.26 -17.58 13.42
N THR A 435 -19.04 -17.76 14.72
CA THR A 435 -20.09 -18.28 15.63
C THR A 435 -20.74 -17.13 16.38
N THR A 436 -22.03 -16.95 16.16
CA THR A 436 -22.85 -15.94 16.86
C THR A 436 -24.09 -16.61 17.43
N GLY A 437 -24.33 -16.48 18.74
CA GLY A 437 -25.51 -17.04 19.38
C GLY A 437 -25.61 -18.56 19.35
N GLY A 438 -24.51 -19.28 19.08
CA GLY A 438 -24.49 -20.75 19.01
C GLY A 438 -24.65 -21.33 17.60
N THR A 439 -24.86 -20.50 16.60
CA THR A 439 -24.87 -20.87 15.17
C THR A 439 -23.57 -20.45 14.52
N THR A 440 -22.94 -21.36 13.76
CA THR A 440 -21.73 -21.11 13.00
C THR A 440 -22.10 -20.87 11.54
N THR A 441 -21.71 -19.72 11.01
CA THR A 441 -21.92 -19.36 9.61
C THR A 441 -20.61 -19.07 8.91
N TYR A 442 -20.58 -19.31 7.63
CA TYR A 442 -19.43 -19.09 6.73
C TYR A 442 -19.78 -18.04 5.69
N PRO A 443 -19.02 -16.96 5.58
CA PRO A 443 -19.27 -15.95 4.54
C PRO A 443 -18.95 -16.50 3.15
N VAL A 444 -19.89 -16.34 2.23
CA VAL A 444 -19.78 -16.63 0.79
C VAL A 444 -19.89 -15.32 0.04
N THR A 445 -18.91 -15.03 -0.81
CA THR A 445 -18.91 -13.82 -1.64
C THR A 445 -19.37 -14.15 -3.04
N ILE A 446 -20.33 -13.37 -3.52
CA ILE A 446 -20.92 -13.44 -4.84
C ILE A 446 -20.56 -12.18 -5.59
N ARG A 447 -20.06 -12.30 -6.80
CA ARG A 447 -19.77 -11.21 -7.70
C ARG A 447 -20.90 -11.01 -8.69
N ILE A 448 -21.27 -9.75 -8.94
CA ILE A 448 -22.34 -9.33 -9.82
C ILE A 448 -21.73 -8.40 -10.87
N ASP A 449 -21.60 -8.89 -12.11
CA ASP A 449 -20.98 -8.11 -13.21
C ASP A 449 -21.99 -7.19 -13.90
N ASP A 450 -23.25 -7.63 -14.09
CA ASP A 450 -24.34 -6.77 -14.57
C ASP A 450 -24.96 -6.03 -13.38
N THR A 451 -24.42 -4.87 -13.09
CA THR A 451 -24.87 -4.08 -11.94
C THR A 451 -26.22 -3.39 -12.17
N GLY A 452 -26.57 -3.08 -13.44
CA GLY A 452 -27.82 -2.39 -13.80
C GLY A 452 -28.12 -1.20 -12.87
N ASP A 453 -29.27 -1.24 -12.21
CA ASP A 453 -29.74 -0.23 -11.25
C ASP A 453 -29.40 -0.58 -9.78
N LEU A 454 -28.61 -1.62 -9.55
CA LEU A 454 -28.17 -2.01 -8.21
C LEU A 454 -27.22 -0.97 -7.62
N LEU A 455 -27.44 -0.65 -6.36
CA LEU A 455 -26.59 0.28 -5.62
C LEU A 455 -26.01 -0.39 -4.36
N PRO A 456 -24.77 -0.09 -4.00
CA PRO A 456 -24.20 -0.50 -2.72
C PRO A 456 -25.08 -0.06 -1.53
N GLY A 457 -25.30 -0.96 -0.61
CA GLY A 457 -26.19 -0.77 0.55
C GLY A 457 -27.60 -1.32 0.37
N MET A 458 -27.99 -1.77 -0.83
CA MET A 458 -29.26 -2.46 -1.03
C MET A 458 -29.21 -3.85 -0.42
N ASN A 459 -30.34 -4.28 0.16
CA ASN A 459 -30.55 -5.66 0.56
C ASN A 459 -31.03 -6.46 -0.65
N ALA A 460 -30.57 -7.70 -0.73
CA ALA A 460 -30.96 -8.61 -1.79
C ALA A 460 -31.02 -10.06 -1.26
N THR A 461 -31.82 -10.86 -1.90
CA THR A 461 -31.87 -12.31 -1.73
C THR A 461 -31.14 -12.96 -2.89
N ALA A 462 -30.26 -13.90 -2.57
CA ALA A 462 -29.51 -14.66 -3.56
C ALA A 462 -29.90 -16.13 -3.48
N GLU A 463 -30.16 -16.73 -4.62
CA GLU A 463 -30.43 -18.15 -4.78
C GLU A 463 -29.24 -18.78 -5.53
N ILE A 464 -28.46 -19.57 -4.81
CA ILE A 464 -27.29 -20.27 -5.34
C ILE A 464 -27.75 -21.63 -5.88
N GLU A 465 -27.47 -21.92 -7.13
CA GLU A 465 -27.72 -23.23 -7.71
C GLU A 465 -26.67 -24.24 -7.19
N VAL A 466 -27.10 -25.13 -6.32
CA VAL A 466 -26.26 -26.14 -5.68
C VAL A 466 -26.10 -27.36 -6.58
N SER A 467 -27.22 -27.86 -7.11
CA SER A 467 -27.23 -28.97 -8.06
C SER A 467 -28.46 -28.88 -8.96
N SER A 468 -28.33 -29.31 -10.21
CA SER A 468 -29.44 -29.41 -11.15
C SER A 468 -29.39 -30.73 -11.91
N ALA A 469 -30.56 -31.24 -12.28
CA ALA A 469 -30.72 -32.40 -13.12
C ALA A 469 -31.80 -32.09 -14.17
N GLU A 470 -31.41 -32.09 -15.43
CA GLU A 470 -32.32 -31.87 -16.54
C GLU A 470 -33.01 -33.17 -16.96
N ASN A 471 -34.31 -33.08 -17.27
CA ASN A 471 -35.12 -34.23 -17.73
C ASN A 471 -35.02 -35.44 -16.80
N ALA A 472 -34.93 -35.19 -15.49
CA ALA A 472 -34.82 -36.21 -14.45
C ALA A 472 -36.17 -36.91 -14.20
N LEU A 473 -36.11 -38.20 -13.93
CA LEU A 473 -37.30 -38.95 -13.51
C LEU A 473 -37.57 -38.63 -12.03
N THR A 474 -38.72 -38.05 -11.72
CA THR A 474 -38.99 -37.46 -10.41
C THR A 474 -40.18 -38.10 -9.69
N ILE A 475 -40.09 -38.11 -8.38
CA ILE A 475 -41.16 -38.52 -7.46
C ILE A 475 -41.31 -37.47 -6.36
N PRO A 476 -42.50 -37.28 -5.80
CA PRO A 476 -42.70 -36.44 -4.62
C PRO A 476 -41.83 -36.90 -3.43
N ASN A 477 -41.23 -35.92 -2.70
CA ASN A 477 -40.37 -36.23 -1.54
C ASN A 477 -41.06 -37.12 -0.51
N GLY A 478 -42.37 -36.91 -0.29
CA GLY A 478 -43.18 -37.73 0.61
C GLY A 478 -43.40 -39.18 0.19
N ALA A 479 -43.03 -39.56 -1.04
CA ALA A 479 -43.15 -40.92 -1.53
C ALA A 479 -41.97 -41.82 -1.11
N VAL A 480 -40.86 -41.24 -0.66
CA VAL A 480 -39.66 -41.99 -0.23
C VAL A 480 -39.79 -42.41 1.20
N VAL A 481 -39.84 -43.72 1.44
CA VAL A 481 -39.90 -44.31 2.77
C VAL A 481 -38.49 -44.58 3.29
N ARG A 482 -38.32 -44.56 4.62
CA ARG A 482 -37.04 -44.74 5.29
C ARG A 482 -36.24 -45.92 4.74
N GLY A 483 -35.02 -45.68 4.27
CA GLY A 483 -34.15 -46.68 3.66
C GLY A 483 -34.17 -46.67 2.13
N ASN A 484 -34.68 -45.60 1.52
CA ASN A 484 -34.78 -45.41 0.09
C ASN A 484 -35.66 -46.45 -0.61
N TYR A 485 -36.85 -46.65 -0.05
CA TYR A 485 -37.87 -47.49 -0.64
C TYR A 485 -39.07 -46.65 -1.08
N VAL A 486 -39.72 -47.08 -2.15
CA VAL A 486 -40.97 -46.49 -2.65
C VAL A 486 -42.01 -47.57 -2.83
N LEU A 487 -43.26 -47.26 -2.52
CA LEU A 487 -44.42 -48.13 -2.84
C LEU A 487 -44.76 -47.96 -4.32
N VAL A 488 -44.80 -49.07 -5.05
CA VAL A 488 -45.15 -49.13 -6.47
C VAL A 488 -46.34 -50.05 -6.65
N THR A 489 -47.24 -49.73 -7.55
CA THR A 489 -48.36 -50.65 -7.88
C THR A 489 -47.85 -51.96 -8.44
N LYS A 490 -48.52 -53.07 -8.16
CA LYS A 490 -48.13 -54.42 -8.65
C LYS A 490 -48.12 -54.53 -10.18
N ASP A 491 -48.84 -53.63 -10.85
CA ASP A 491 -48.92 -53.59 -12.31
C ASP A 491 -47.82 -52.74 -12.97
N SER A 492 -47.00 -52.06 -12.16
CA SER A 492 -45.89 -51.24 -12.65
C SER A 492 -44.73 -52.07 -13.18
N PRO A 493 -44.05 -51.62 -14.21
CA PRO A 493 -42.86 -52.30 -14.80
C PRO A 493 -41.77 -52.66 -13.78
N SER A 494 -41.53 -51.78 -12.79
CA SER A 494 -40.49 -51.97 -11.77
C SER A 494 -40.93 -52.86 -10.61
N ALA A 495 -42.19 -53.36 -10.57
CA ALA A 495 -42.66 -54.29 -9.56
C ALA A 495 -41.89 -55.61 -9.53
N VAL A 496 -41.21 -55.99 -10.61
CA VAL A 496 -40.33 -57.15 -10.68
C VAL A 496 -39.12 -57.05 -9.74
N ASN A 497 -38.75 -55.84 -9.34
CA ASN A 497 -37.64 -55.53 -8.40
C ASN A 497 -38.12 -55.44 -6.94
N ALA A 498 -39.29 -55.98 -6.65
CA ALA A 498 -39.89 -55.91 -5.32
C ALA A 498 -38.99 -56.54 -4.25
N VAL A 499 -38.85 -55.85 -3.10
CA VAL A 499 -38.11 -56.34 -1.94
C VAL A 499 -38.98 -57.32 -1.19
N GLN A 500 -38.52 -58.57 -1.05
CA GLN A 500 -39.33 -59.66 -0.47
C GLN A 500 -39.40 -59.63 1.05
N ASP A 501 -38.51 -58.93 1.73
CA ASP A 501 -38.44 -58.85 3.20
C ASP A 501 -39.34 -57.76 3.80
N MET A 502 -40.11 -57.01 2.99
CA MET A 502 -40.99 -55.94 3.45
C MET A 502 -42.45 -56.25 3.13
N THR A 503 -43.32 -56.14 4.14
CA THR A 503 -44.77 -56.31 3.95
C THR A 503 -45.36 -55.01 3.42
N ALA A 504 -45.81 -55.01 2.19
CA ALA A 504 -46.48 -53.88 1.56
C ALA A 504 -48.00 -53.96 1.73
N PRO A 505 -48.73 -52.83 1.67
CA PRO A 505 -50.20 -52.81 1.59
C PRO A 505 -50.72 -53.57 0.39
N ASP A 506 -52.00 -54.05 0.49
CA ASP A 506 -52.63 -54.76 -0.61
C ASP A 506 -52.65 -53.91 -1.89
N GLY A 507 -52.18 -54.51 -2.99
CA GLY A 507 -52.10 -53.83 -4.30
C GLY A 507 -50.72 -53.21 -4.61
N TYR A 508 -49.81 -53.13 -3.61
CA TYR A 508 -48.50 -52.47 -3.78
C TYR A 508 -47.33 -53.38 -3.44
N VAL A 509 -46.13 -52.97 -3.85
CA VAL A 509 -44.85 -53.61 -3.50
C VAL A 509 -43.82 -52.54 -3.20
N TYR A 510 -42.85 -52.80 -2.30
CA TYR A 510 -41.72 -51.92 -2.05
C TYR A 510 -40.61 -52.18 -3.06
N VAL A 511 -40.16 -51.12 -3.68
CA VAL A 511 -38.99 -51.15 -4.60
C VAL A 511 -37.91 -50.28 -3.99
N LYS A 512 -36.66 -50.76 -3.99
CA LYS A 512 -35.52 -49.99 -3.55
C LYS A 512 -35.07 -49.08 -4.66
N ILE A 513 -34.89 -47.78 -4.36
CA ILE A 513 -34.47 -46.75 -5.31
C ILE A 513 -33.10 -46.22 -4.96
N THR A 514 -32.46 -45.60 -5.93
CA THR A 514 -31.35 -44.69 -5.75
C THR A 514 -31.81 -43.30 -6.11
N THR A 515 -31.53 -42.35 -5.25
CA THR A 515 -31.97 -40.96 -5.39
C THR A 515 -30.81 -40.08 -5.86
N GLY A 516 -31.10 -39.00 -6.57
CA GLY A 516 -30.18 -37.97 -7.00
C GLY A 516 -30.51 -36.63 -6.36
N THR A 517 -30.59 -35.57 -7.18
CA THR A 517 -30.93 -34.21 -6.78
C THR A 517 -32.37 -34.13 -6.25
N SER A 518 -32.61 -33.33 -5.23
CA SER A 518 -33.95 -33.06 -4.69
C SER A 518 -34.17 -31.54 -4.59
N ASP A 519 -35.41 -31.13 -4.85
CA ASP A 519 -35.95 -29.82 -4.52
C ASP A 519 -36.94 -29.91 -3.33
N ASN A 520 -37.66 -28.83 -3.05
CA ASN A 520 -38.62 -28.80 -1.94
C ASN A 520 -39.79 -29.78 -2.11
N ASP A 521 -40.16 -30.15 -3.35
CA ASP A 521 -41.35 -30.91 -3.67
C ASP A 521 -41.05 -32.34 -4.12
N SER A 522 -39.90 -32.52 -4.79
CA SER A 522 -39.60 -33.77 -5.49
C SER A 522 -38.13 -34.15 -5.40
N ILE A 523 -37.90 -35.44 -5.62
CA ILE A 523 -36.57 -36.03 -5.63
C ILE A 523 -36.35 -36.79 -6.95
N GLU A 524 -35.18 -36.64 -7.51
CA GLU A 524 -34.72 -37.41 -8.66
C GLU A 524 -34.52 -38.89 -8.29
N VAL A 525 -34.97 -39.77 -9.18
CA VAL A 525 -34.73 -41.21 -9.10
C VAL A 525 -33.73 -41.59 -10.20
N THR A 526 -32.53 -41.93 -9.77
CA THR A 526 -31.43 -42.32 -10.69
C THR A 526 -31.41 -43.81 -10.97
N GLY A 527 -32.19 -44.61 -10.21
CA GLY A 527 -32.33 -46.05 -10.43
C GLY A 527 -33.38 -46.71 -9.55
N GLY A 528 -33.86 -47.88 -9.98
CA GLY A 528 -34.87 -48.67 -9.28
C GLY A 528 -36.27 -48.53 -9.86
N LEU A 529 -36.62 -47.39 -10.46
CA LEU A 529 -37.88 -47.14 -11.13
C LEU A 529 -37.67 -46.87 -12.63
N GLN A 530 -38.75 -47.02 -13.40
CA GLN A 530 -38.76 -46.76 -14.85
C GLN A 530 -39.95 -45.86 -15.21
N GLU A 531 -39.84 -45.24 -16.37
CA GLU A 531 -40.92 -44.45 -16.94
C GLU A 531 -42.15 -45.33 -17.14
N GLY A 532 -43.31 -44.88 -16.67
CA GLY A 532 -44.56 -45.66 -16.70
C GLY A 532 -44.87 -46.39 -15.42
N ASP A 533 -43.98 -46.36 -14.39
CA ASP A 533 -44.33 -46.81 -13.04
C ASP A 533 -45.35 -45.88 -12.39
N THR A 534 -46.24 -46.44 -11.56
CA THR A 534 -47.15 -45.68 -10.70
C THR A 534 -46.74 -45.92 -9.25
N ILE A 535 -46.38 -44.85 -8.57
CA ILE A 535 -46.04 -44.87 -7.13
C ILE A 535 -47.23 -44.55 -6.28
N ALA A 536 -47.22 -45.00 -5.03
CA ALA A 536 -48.24 -44.70 -4.03
C ALA A 536 -47.59 -44.14 -2.77
N TYR A 537 -48.16 -43.11 -2.17
CA TYR A 537 -47.68 -42.51 -0.94
C TYR A 537 -48.83 -42.03 -0.06
N ASP A 538 -48.60 -41.95 1.24
CA ASP A 538 -49.55 -41.45 2.22
C ASP A 538 -49.63 -39.92 2.15
N ALA A 539 -50.75 -39.39 1.68
CA ALA A 539 -50.96 -37.95 1.51
C ALA A 539 -50.86 -37.19 2.86
N ASP A 540 -51.39 -37.80 3.94
CA ASP A 540 -51.36 -37.19 5.27
C ASP A 540 -49.94 -37.14 5.87
N ALA A 541 -49.09 -38.09 5.50
CA ALA A 541 -47.69 -38.10 5.87
C ALA A 541 -46.87 -37.07 5.06
N ALA A 542 -47.17 -36.91 3.77
CA ALA A 542 -46.54 -35.94 2.88
C ALA A 542 -46.84 -34.49 3.31
N GLU A 543 -48.10 -34.17 3.65
CA GLU A 543 -48.46 -32.82 4.15
C GLU A 543 -47.79 -32.49 5.49
N LYS A 544 -47.62 -33.49 6.39
CA LYS A 544 -46.93 -33.29 7.66
C LYS A 544 -45.43 -33.07 7.48
N GLN A 545 -44.81 -33.67 6.51
CA GLN A 545 -43.41 -33.52 6.21
C GLN A 545 -43.14 -32.11 5.62
N ASN A 546 -43.95 -31.66 4.68
CA ASN A 546 -43.90 -30.32 4.13
C ASN A 546 -44.20 -29.21 5.16
N ALA A 547 -45.13 -29.51 6.13
CA ALA A 547 -45.44 -28.58 7.22
C ALA A 547 -44.33 -28.48 8.27
N SER A 548 -43.56 -29.54 8.49
CA SER A 548 -42.42 -29.50 9.42
C SER A 548 -41.22 -28.74 8.84
N ASP A 549 -40.94 -28.89 7.56
CA ASP A 549 -39.88 -28.18 6.90
C ASP A 549 -40.18 -26.66 6.75
N SER A 550 -41.47 -26.31 6.55
CA SER A 550 -41.88 -24.90 6.51
C SER A 550 -41.95 -24.22 7.88
N MET A 551 -42.04 -24.96 9.00
CA MET A 551 -41.97 -24.37 10.35
C MET A 551 -40.55 -24.14 10.86
N GLU A 552 -39.57 -24.85 10.36
CA GLU A 552 -38.16 -24.64 10.74
C GLU A 552 -37.59 -23.36 10.16
N PHE A 553 -38.20 -22.84 9.08
CA PHE A 553 -37.79 -21.59 8.42
C PHE A 553 -38.43 -20.31 9.03
N MET A 554 -39.41 -20.43 9.95
CA MET A 554 -40.13 -19.29 10.55
C MET A 554 -39.72 -18.92 11.97
N VAL A 555 -38.61 -19.44 12.50
CA VAL A 555 -38.05 -18.96 13.75
C VAL A 555 -37.05 -17.84 13.48
N GLY A 556 -37.57 -16.70 13.05
CA GLY A 556 -36.86 -15.44 13.13
C GLY A 556 -36.70 -14.99 14.58
N PRO A 557 -35.62 -14.30 14.96
CA PRO A 557 -35.40 -13.88 16.33
C PRO A 557 -36.48 -12.90 16.77
N GLY A 558 -37.37 -13.39 17.64
CA GLY A 558 -38.45 -12.61 18.22
C GLY A 558 -37.94 -11.41 18.97
N GLY A 559 -38.39 -10.24 18.56
CA GLY A 559 -38.23 -8.98 19.24
C GLY A 559 -38.79 -8.99 20.64
N SER A 560 -37.92 -8.91 21.63
CA SER A 560 -38.30 -8.66 23.03
C SER A 560 -38.63 -7.18 23.19
N GLY A 561 -39.91 -6.84 23.13
CA GLY A 561 -40.43 -5.55 23.58
C GLY A 561 -40.42 -5.47 25.09
N GLY A 562 -39.55 -4.67 25.66
CA GLY A 562 -39.54 -4.30 27.08
C GLY A 562 -39.95 -2.85 27.24
N HIS A 563 -41.17 -2.63 27.65
CA HIS A 563 -41.65 -1.36 28.22
C HIS A 563 -40.94 -1.04 29.55
N GLY A 564 -40.54 0.24 29.73
CA GLY A 564 -40.13 0.74 31.05
C GLY A 564 -39.72 2.19 30.97
N GLY A 565 -40.69 3.09 31.19
CA GLY A 565 -40.54 4.51 31.35
C GLY A 565 -39.92 4.93 32.67
N GLY A 566 -39.52 6.22 32.76
CA GLY A 566 -39.16 6.88 34.01
C GLY A 566 -38.05 7.90 33.84
N ASN A 567 -38.34 9.04 33.40
CA ASN A 567 -38.44 10.38 34.03
C ASN A 567 -37.37 10.72 35.10
N GLY A 568 -36.73 11.90 34.91
CA GLY A 568 -36.02 12.56 36.02
C GLY A 568 -34.77 13.32 35.62
N GLY A 569 -34.97 14.54 35.38
CA GLY A 569 -34.20 15.74 35.13
C GLY A 569 -33.08 16.11 36.13
N PRO A 570 -32.70 17.39 36.21
CA PRO A 570 -31.32 17.81 36.00
C PRO A 570 -30.67 18.42 37.24
N GLY A 571 -29.39 18.60 37.23
CA GLY A 571 -28.62 19.43 38.17
C GLY A 571 -27.16 19.05 38.06
N GLY A 572 -26.27 19.86 37.69
CA GLY A 572 -25.94 21.18 38.22
C GLY A 572 -24.59 21.11 38.88
N GLY A 573 -23.62 21.95 38.44
CA GLY A 573 -22.54 22.41 39.28
C GLY A 573 -21.12 21.96 38.93
N GLY A 574 -20.39 22.86 38.27
CA GLY A 574 -18.93 22.91 38.16
C GLY A 574 -18.22 23.21 39.50
N PRO A 575 -17.10 23.91 39.55
CA PRO A 575 -15.85 23.87 38.78
C PRO A 575 -14.62 23.79 39.72
N GLY A 576 -13.45 23.79 39.14
CA GLY A 576 -12.19 24.08 39.86
C GLY A 576 -11.19 22.92 39.66
N GLY A 577 -10.07 23.12 39.11
CA GLY A 577 -9.03 24.04 39.32
C GLY A 577 -7.74 23.31 39.47
N GLY A 578 -6.75 23.67 38.70
CA GLY A 578 -5.39 23.83 39.13
C GLY A 578 -4.45 22.61 39.05
N PHE A 579 -3.58 22.57 38.20
CA PHE A 579 -2.17 22.76 38.04
C PHE A 579 -1.71 22.14 36.75
#